data_93ee3dac98734b8217b2c39040f28580
#
_entry.id   93ee3dac98734b8217b2c39040f28580
#
_cell.length_a   1.000
_cell.length_b   1.000
_cell.length_c   1.000
_cell.angle_alpha   90.00
_cell.angle_beta   90.00
_cell.angle_gamma   90.00
#
_symmetry.space_group_name_H-M   'P 1'
#
loop_
_entity.id
_entity.type
_entity.pdbx_description
1 polymer ?
#
loop_
_entity_poly.entity_id
_entity_poly.type
_entity_poly.pdbx_seq_one_letter_code
_entity_poly.pdbx_strand_id
1 'polypeptide(L)'
;MQTKPAKRLGEEPHVHETSQIVDSVLGPWTDVGPNSSIVESTFLDYSYAAGDVSIIYSDVGKFCSIASHVRLNPGNHPMGRVTQHHMTYRRRQYGFAETDDEEFFDWRRAHKVTVGHDVWIGHGAILLPGVSVGTGAVIGASSVVTQDVEPFMIAVGVPARPLRMRFSERIAAKLLAIAWWDWPREPLEERFEELNDLESFLEKYG
;
A
#
# COMPACT_ATOMS: atom_id res chain seq x y z
N MET A 1 -29.53 -3.21 19.98
CA MET A 1 -28.16 -3.01 19.49
C MET A 1 -27.94 -1.50 19.34
N GLN A 2 -27.09 -0.88 20.14
CA GLN A 2 -26.70 0.50 19.88
C GLN A 2 -25.81 0.50 18.63
N THR A 3 -26.29 1.06 17.54
CA THR A 3 -25.48 1.31 16.35
C THR A 3 -24.45 2.38 16.73
N LYS A 4 -23.15 2.02 16.72
CA LYS A 4 -22.10 3.04 16.78
C LYS A 4 -22.36 4.06 15.68
N PRO A 5 -22.22 5.37 15.96
CA PRO A 5 -22.35 6.38 14.91
C PRO A 5 -21.38 6.03 13.76
N ALA A 6 -21.84 6.18 12.53
CA ALA A 6 -21.02 5.94 11.36
C ALA A 6 -19.77 6.84 11.42
N LYS A 7 -18.59 6.26 11.25
CA LYS A 7 -17.33 6.99 11.19
C LYS A 7 -17.35 7.93 9.99
N ARG A 8 -16.98 9.18 10.19
CA ARG A 8 -16.79 10.17 9.12
C ARG A 8 -15.30 10.49 9.03
N LEU A 9 -14.74 10.37 7.84
CA LEU A 9 -13.38 10.82 7.54
C LEU A 9 -13.40 12.28 7.11
N GLY A 10 -12.27 12.94 7.15
CA GLY A 10 -12.07 14.34 6.80
C GLY A 10 -10.71 14.59 6.16
N GLU A 11 -10.37 15.86 5.97
CA GLU A 11 -9.05 16.23 5.45
C GLU A 11 -7.90 15.79 6.38
N GLU A 12 -8.17 15.78 7.69
CA GLU A 12 -7.21 15.23 8.65
C GLU A 12 -7.23 13.70 8.61
N PRO A 13 -6.06 13.03 8.47
CA PRO A 13 -5.95 11.58 8.55
C PRO A 13 -6.53 11.03 9.86
N HIS A 14 -7.33 9.98 9.77
CA HIS A 14 -7.76 9.26 10.95
C HIS A 14 -6.80 8.13 11.28
N VAL A 15 -6.17 8.19 12.46
CA VAL A 15 -5.26 7.14 12.96
C VAL A 15 -5.82 6.60 14.28
N HIS A 16 -6.02 5.29 14.35
CA HIS A 16 -6.45 4.64 15.58
C HIS A 16 -5.38 4.80 16.68
N GLU A 17 -5.81 5.02 17.92
CA GLU A 17 -4.91 5.31 19.06
C GLU A 17 -3.84 4.25 19.36
N THR A 18 -4.09 2.99 18.95
CA THR A 18 -3.13 1.87 19.10
C THR A 18 -2.16 1.77 17.93
N SER A 19 -2.24 2.65 16.94
CA SER A 19 -1.40 2.61 15.75
C SER A 19 -0.27 3.60 15.82
N GLN A 20 0.83 3.33 15.12
CA GLN A 20 2.05 4.13 15.13
C GLN A 20 2.38 4.63 13.73
N ILE A 21 2.59 5.93 13.62
CA ILE A 21 3.06 6.58 12.39
C ILE A 21 4.42 7.21 12.72
N VAL A 22 5.46 6.78 12.01
CA VAL A 22 6.84 7.25 12.26
C VAL A 22 7.46 7.68 10.94
N ASP A 23 7.96 8.91 10.88
CA ASP A 23 8.66 9.49 9.72
C ASP A 23 7.91 9.25 8.39
N SER A 24 6.58 9.39 8.42
CA SER A 24 5.68 9.03 7.33
C SER A 24 4.70 10.14 7.00
N VAL A 25 4.26 10.18 5.74
CA VAL A 25 3.26 11.13 5.26
C VAL A 25 1.94 10.42 5.02
N LEU A 26 0.86 10.93 5.63
CA LEU A 26 -0.51 10.49 5.37
C LEU A 26 -1.25 11.58 4.60
N GLY A 27 -1.93 11.20 3.53
CA GLY A 27 -2.80 12.09 2.76
C GLY A 27 -4.15 12.32 3.44
N PRO A 28 -4.90 13.33 3.00
CA PRO A 28 -6.25 13.58 3.49
C PRO A 28 -7.21 12.40 3.24
N TRP A 29 -8.24 12.31 4.07
CA TRP A 29 -9.29 11.28 3.97
C TRP A 29 -8.79 9.84 4.17
N THR A 30 -7.56 9.66 4.70
CA THR A 30 -7.01 8.34 5.00
C THR A 30 -7.53 7.78 6.32
N ASP A 31 -7.52 6.46 6.43
CA ASP A 31 -7.95 5.74 7.61
C ASP A 31 -6.96 4.63 8.00
N VAL A 32 -6.33 4.76 9.16
CA VAL A 32 -5.44 3.74 9.71
C VAL A 32 -6.11 3.07 10.90
N GLY A 33 -6.54 1.82 10.69
CA GLY A 33 -7.20 0.98 11.69
C GLY A 33 -6.24 0.52 12.81
N PRO A 34 -6.77 -0.20 13.83
CA PRO A 34 -6.04 -0.52 15.05
C PRO A 34 -4.78 -1.36 14.81
N ASN A 35 -3.84 -1.24 15.76
CA ASN A 35 -2.60 -2.03 15.84
C ASN A 35 -1.74 -1.98 14.57
N SER A 36 -1.84 -0.90 13.80
CA SER A 36 -1.09 -0.74 12.54
C SER A 36 0.18 0.08 12.76
N SER A 37 1.17 -0.14 11.91
CA SER A 37 2.44 0.60 11.93
C SER A 37 2.81 1.04 10.52
N ILE A 38 3.01 2.35 10.33
CA ILE A 38 3.47 2.94 9.06
C ILE A 38 4.76 3.69 9.38
N VAL A 39 5.87 3.25 8.79
CA VAL A 39 7.22 3.74 9.11
C VAL A 39 7.95 4.11 7.83
N GLU A 40 8.55 5.30 7.79
CA GLU A 40 9.33 5.84 6.66
C GLU A 40 8.63 5.60 5.30
N SER A 41 7.34 5.95 5.24
CA SER A 41 6.44 5.59 4.13
C SER A 41 5.51 6.74 3.75
N THR A 42 4.96 6.69 2.53
CA THR A 42 3.85 7.55 2.12
C THR A 42 2.56 6.72 2.01
N PHE A 43 1.44 7.30 2.42
CA PHE A 43 0.12 6.67 2.39
C PHE A 43 -0.89 7.72 1.96
N LEU A 44 -1.21 7.74 0.66
CA LEU A 44 -1.89 8.87 0.04
C LEU A 44 -3.41 8.83 0.18
N ASP A 45 -4.05 9.90 -0.29
CA ASP A 45 -5.43 10.29 -0.09
C ASP A 45 -6.43 9.14 -0.26
N TYR A 46 -7.47 9.12 0.56
CA TYR A 46 -8.57 8.16 0.53
C TYR A 46 -8.19 6.68 0.74
N SER A 47 -6.90 6.38 0.97
CA SER A 47 -6.46 5.01 1.23
C SER A 47 -6.79 4.60 2.66
N TYR A 48 -7.08 3.32 2.88
CA TYR A 48 -7.31 2.80 4.22
C TYR A 48 -6.56 1.50 4.50
N ALA A 49 -6.18 1.32 5.77
CA ALA A 49 -5.62 0.09 6.33
C ALA A 49 -6.56 -0.43 7.43
N ALA A 50 -7.11 -1.62 7.27
CA ALA A 50 -8.20 -2.12 8.13
C ALA A 50 -7.78 -2.45 9.58
N GLY A 51 -6.49 -2.62 9.84
CA GLY A 51 -5.92 -2.92 11.18
C GLY A 51 -4.94 -4.09 11.14
N ASP A 52 -4.06 -4.15 12.14
CA ASP A 52 -2.96 -5.11 12.22
C ASP A 52 -2.08 -5.10 10.95
N VAL A 53 -1.91 -3.93 10.33
CA VAL A 53 -1.15 -3.74 9.08
C VAL A 53 0.23 -3.19 9.42
N SER A 54 1.26 -3.69 8.72
CA SER A 54 2.61 -3.15 8.85
C SER A 54 3.14 -2.71 7.49
N ILE A 55 3.45 -1.42 7.38
CA ILE A 55 3.96 -0.76 6.17
C ILE A 55 5.29 -0.11 6.52
N ILE A 56 6.38 -0.52 5.86
CA ILE A 56 7.73 0.03 6.09
C ILE A 56 8.37 0.31 4.74
N TYR A 57 9.07 1.43 4.60
CA TYR A 57 9.76 1.81 3.36
C TYR A 57 8.88 1.62 2.12
N SER A 58 7.68 2.17 2.14
CA SER A 58 6.70 1.91 1.08
C SER A 58 6.01 3.20 0.65
N ASP A 59 5.74 3.30 -0.63
CA ASP A 59 4.94 4.37 -1.21
C ASP A 59 3.58 3.79 -1.65
N VAL A 60 2.51 4.18 -0.97
CA VAL A 60 1.14 3.73 -1.25
C VAL A 60 0.35 4.88 -1.87
N GLY A 61 -0.20 4.64 -3.05
CA GLY A 61 -1.01 5.59 -3.81
C GLY A 61 -2.35 5.93 -3.16
N LYS A 62 -3.20 6.59 -3.92
CA LYS A 62 -4.53 7.04 -3.50
C LYS A 62 -5.57 5.92 -3.67
N PHE A 63 -6.65 5.97 -2.88
CA PHE A 63 -7.80 5.06 -2.96
C PHE A 63 -7.46 3.58 -2.77
N CYS A 64 -6.35 3.27 -2.11
CA CYS A 64 -5.95 1.90 -1.84
C CYS A 64 -6.76 1.28 -0.70
N SER A 65 -7.21 0.04 -0.91
CA SER A 65 -7.93 -0.76 0.08
C SER A 65 -7.01 -1.84 0.63
N ILE A 66 -6.49 -1.65 1.85
CA ILE A 66 -5.56 -2.59 2.48
C ILE A 66 -6.28 -3.32 3.61
N ALA A 67 -6.49 -4.62 3.42
CA ALA A 67 -7.14 -5.46 4.41
C ALA A 67 -6.23 -5.72 5.62
N SER A 68 -6.80 -6.29 6.69
CA SER A 68 -6.05 -6.58 7.91
C SER A 68 -4.95 -7.64 7.71
N HIS A 69 -3.94 -7.58 8.58
CA HIS A 69 -2.76 -8.45 8.61
C HIS A 69 -1.87 -8.38 7.36
N VAL A 70 -2.02 -7.33 6.54
CA VAL A 70 -1.14 -7.10 5.39
C VAL A 70 0.24 -6.63 5.86
N ARG A 71 1.29 -7.13 5.20
CA ARG A 71 2.66 -6.70 5.41
C ARG A 71 3.27 -6.15 4.13
N LEU A 72 3.60 -4.87 4.10
CA LEU A 72 4.41 -4.27 3.05
C LEU A 72 5.85 -4.14 3.52
N ASN A 73 6.77 -4.64 2.73
CA ASN A 73 8.21 -4.60 2.97
C ASN A 73 8.62 -5.18 4.33
N PRO A 74 8.61 -6.50 4.52
CA PRO A 74 9.06 -7.13 5.78
C PRO A 74 10.54 -6.89 6.09
N GLY A 75 11.29 -6.29 5.17
CA GLY A 75 12.71 -6.06 5.26
C GLY A 75 13.54 -7.27 4.84
N ASN A 76 14.81 -7.04 4.59
CA ASN A 76 15.80 -8.06 4.22
C ASN A 76 16.90 -8.17 5.28
N HIS A 77 17.61 -9.29 5.27
CA HIS A 77 18.83 -9.52 6.02
C HIS A 77 20.06 -9.56 5.09
N PRO A 78 21.29 -9.25 5.57
CA PRO A 78 22.49 -9.19 4.75
C PRO A 78 23.02 -10.60 4.45
N MET A 79 22.44 -11.29 3.47
CA MET A 79 22.78 -12.69 3.13
C MET A 79 24.23 -12.88 2.66
N GLY A 80 24.92 -11.84 2.19
CA GLY A 80 26.32 -11.88 1.78
C GLY A 80 27.34 -11.75 2.90
N ARG A 81 26.91 -11.56 4.17
CA ARG A 81 27.79 -11.48 5.34
C ARG A 81 27.99 -12.86 5.97
N VAL A 82 29.04 -13.00 6.78
CA VAL A 82 29.30 -14.25 7.54
C VAL A 82 28.10 -14.64 8.41
N THR A 83 27.37 -13.66 8.94
CA THR A 83 26.12 -13.88 9.65
C THR A 83 25.04 -12.92 9.13
N GLN A 84 23.83 -13.42 8.98
CA GLN A 84 22.65 -12.63 8.62
C GLN A 84 22.06 -11.89 9.83
N HIS A 85 22.56 -12.14 11.03
CA HIS A 85 22.00 -11.60 12.25
C HIS A 85 22.07 -10.08 12.29
N HIS A 86 21.04 -9.45 12.81
CA HIS A 86 20.88 -7.99 12.80
C HIS A 86 21.91 -7.25 13.66
N MET A 87 22.67 -7.92 14.53
CA MET A 87 23.77 -7.31 15.26
C MET A 87 24.83 -6.68 14.34
N THR A 88 24.93 -7.15 13.08
CA THR A 88 25.89 -6.62 12.09
C THR A 88 25.49 -5.24 11.54
N TYR A 89 24.23 -4.83 11.69
CA TYR A 89 23.74 -3.53 11.24
C TYR A 89 23.02 -2.72 12.35
N ARG A 90 22.43 -3.37 13.40
CA ARG A 90 21.94 -2.73 14.63
C ARG A 90 23.00 -2.78 15.70
N ARG A 91 24.19 -2.28 15.38
CA ARG A 91 25.40 -2.42 16.21
C ARG A 91 25.28 -1.73 17.57
N ARG A 92 24.60 -0.58 17.63
CA ARG A 92 24.35 0.16 18.88
C ARG A 92 23.53 -0.66 19.86
N GLN A 93 22.54 -1.41 19.38
CA GLN A 93 21.66 -2.23 20.21
C GLN A 93 22.44 -3.28 21.01
N TYR A 94 23.59 -3.71 20.51
CA TYR A 94 24.45 -4.71 21.11
C TYR A 94 25.71 -4.13 21.76
N GLY A 95 25.89 -2.81 21.73
CA GLY A 95 27.10 -2.16 22.24
C GLY A 95 28.37 -2.48 21.45
N PHE A 96 28.25 -2.92 20.20
CA PHE A 96 29.39 -3.24 19.34
C PHE A 96 29.97 -2.02 18.61
N ALA A 97 29.22 -0.93 18.50
CA ALA A 97 29.66 0.33 17.91
C ALA A 97 28.79 1.49 18.39
N GLU A 98 29.28 2.71 18.22
CA GLU A 98 28.55 3.94 18.55
C GLU A 98 27.42 4.27 17.57
N THR A 99 27.52 3.77 16.31
CA THR A 99 26.54 3.97 15.24
C THR A 99 26.06 2.66 14.65
N ASP A 100 24.85 2.64 14.17
CA ASP A 100 24.33 1.55 13.36
C ASP A 100 24.94 1.58 11.94
N ASP A 101 24.66 0.58 11.13
CA ASP A 101 25.13 0.47 9.75
C ASP A 101 24.15 1.23 8.82
N GLU A 102 24.37 2.52 8.66
CA GLU A 102 23.49 3.37 7.85
C GLU A 102 23.46 2.95 6.37
N GLU A 103 24.59 2.48 5.83
CA GLU A 103 24.66 1.99 4.44
C GLU A 103 23.68 0.83 4.21
N PHE A 104 23.57 -0.09 5.16
CA PHE A 104 22.60 -1.19 5.09
C PHE A 104 21.15 -0.71 5.23
N PHE A 105 20.88 0.28 6.07
CA PHE A 105 19.55 0.87 6.16
C PHE A 105 19.19 1.67 4.91
N ASP A 106 20.13 2.39 4.31
CA ASP A 106 19.92 3.08 3.03
C ASP A 106 19.64 2.10 1.90
N TRP A 107 20.36 0.98 1.86
CA TRP A 107 20.04 -0.10 0.94
C TRP A 107 18.62 -0.64 1.12
N ARG A 108 18.12 -0.79 2.36
CA ARG A 108 16.73 -1.18 2.62
C ARG A 108 15.74 -0.13 2.14
N ARG A 109 16.01 1.15 2.39
CA ARG A 109 15.19 2.27 1.92
C ARG A 109 15.12 2.34 0.41
N ALA A 110 16.21 2.00 -0.27
CA ALA A 110 16.27 1.95 -1.73
C ALA A 110 15.41 0.83 -2.34
N HIS A 111 15.09 -0.22 -1.55
CA HIS A 111 14.24 -1.33 -1.97
C HIS A 111 12.80 -1.14 -1.46
N LYS A 112 12.22 0.00 -1.78
CA LYS A 112 10.83 0.33 -1.44
C LYS A 112 9.84 -0.65 -2.08
N VAL A 113 8.69 -0.82 -1.44
CA VAL A 113 7.48 -1.33 -2.08
C VAL A 113 6.71 -0.13 -2.62
N THR A 114 6.32 -0.19 -3.90
CA THR A 114 5.49 0.86 -4.52
C THR A 114 4.12 0.27 -4.85
N VAL A 115 3.08 0.93 -4.39
CA VAL A 115 1.68 0.56 -4.66
C VAL A 115 1.01 1.73 -5.37
N GLY A 116 0.51 1.49 -6.59
CA GLY A 116 -0.22 2.48 -7.38
C GLY A 116 -1.55 2.91 -6.74
N HIS A 117 -2.41 3.52 -7.52
CA HIS A 117 -3.72 4.00 -7.09
C HIS A 117 -4.80 2.91 -7.24
N ASP A 118 -5.90 2.99 -6.48
CA ASP A 118 -7.03 2.05 -6.59
C ASP A 118 -6.62 0.57 -6.48
N VAL A 119 -5.61 0.28 -5.65
CA VAL A 119 -5.14 -1.10 -5.44
C VAL A 119 -5.88 -1.74 -4.27
N TRP A 120 -6.34 -2.96 -4.48
CA TRP A 120 -6.89 -3.78 -3.39
C TRP A 120 -5.91 -4.87 -2.97
N ILE A 121 -5.48 -4.82 -1.70
CA ILE A 121 -4.60 -5.82 -1.09
C ILE A 121 -5.42 -6.64 -0.09
N GLY A 122 -5.60 -7.92 -0.40
CA GLY A 122 -6.38 -8.87 0.38
C GLY A 122 -5.73 -9.22 1.71
N HIS A 123 -6.55 -9.71 2.64
CA HIS A 123 -6.17 -10.08 4.01
C HIS A 123 -4.91 -10.96 4.06
N GLY A 124 -3.97 -10.62 4.93
CA GLY A 124 -2.77 -11.40 5.18
C GLY A 124 -1.76 -11.47 4.02
N ALA A 125 -1.92 -10.65 2.98
CA ALA A 125 -0.96 -10.60 1.88
C ALA A 125 0.37 -9.99 2.33
N ILE A 126 1.47 -10.45 1.73
CA ILE A 126 2.83 -9.97 1.97
C ILE A 126 3.45 -9.51 0.65
N LEU A 127 3.93 -8.27 0.61
CA LEU A 127 4.68 -7.73 -0.53
C LEU A 127 6.16 -7.62 -0.14
N LEU A 128 7.04 -8.33 -0.87
CA LEU A 128 8.47 -8.33 -0.57
C LEU A 128 9.15 -7.00 -0.96
N PRO A 129 10.30 -6.68 -0.36
CA PRO A 129 11.04 -5.46 -0.68
C PRO A 129 11.35 -5.32 -2.18
N GLY A 130 11.20 -4.12 -2.72
CA GLY A 130 11.50 -3.78 -4.11
C GLY A 130 10.36 -4.09 -5.10
N VAL A 131 9.24 -4.63 -4.64
CA VAL A 131 8.08 -4.96 -5.50
C VAL A 131 7.27 -3.70 -5.82
N SER A 132 6.83 -3.60 -7.08
CA SER A 132 5.87 -2.60 -7.56
C SER A 132 4.54 -3.26 -7.90
N VAL A 133 3.44 -2.67 -7.42
CA VAL A 133 2.06 -3.08 -7.74
C VAL A 133 1.38 -1.96 -8.50
N GLY A 134 1.00 -2.23 -9.74
CA GLY A 134 0.41 -1.24 -10.65
C GLY A 134 -0.99 -0.79 -10.23
N THR A 135 -1.36 0.40 -10.67
CA THR A 135 -2.66 1.03 -10.42
C THR A 135 -3.81 0.08 -10.79
N GLY A 136 -4.82 0.02 -9.93
CA GLY A 136 -6.01 -0.80 -10.13
C GLY A 136 -5.79 -2.31 -9.96
N ALA A 137 -4.61 -2.76 -9.57
CA ALA A 137 -4.32 -4.17 -9.34
C ALA A 137 -5.04 -4.73 -8.10
N VAL A 138 -5.17 -6.04 -8.05
CA VAL A 138 -5.73 -6.77 -6.91
C VAL A 138 -4.75 -7.86 -6.47
N ILE A 139 -4.39 -7.85 -5.19
CA ILE A 139 -3.61 -8.90 -4.56
C ILE A 139 -4.56 -9.77 -3.73
N GLY A 140 -4.64 -11.05 -4.07
CA GLY A 140 -5.50 -11.99 -3.35
C GLY A 140 -5.07 -12.19 -1.89
N ALA A 141 -6.02 -12.61 -1.06
CA ALA A 141 -5.75 -12.86 0.36
C ALA A 141 -4.64 -13.91 0.54
N SER A 142 -3.80 -13.73 1.56
CA SER A 142 -2.67 -14.60 1.92
C SER A 142 -1.64 -14.83 0.79
N SER A 143 -1.61 -13.96 -0.20
CA SER A 143 -0.62 -14.03 -1.29
C SER A 143 0.73 -13.47 -0.86
N VAL A 144 1.82 -14.05 -1.38
CA VAL A 144 3.18 -13.53 -1.21
C VAL A 144 3.70 -13.00 -2.54
N VAL A 145 3.71 -11.68 -2.68
CA VAL A 145 4.13 -11.00 -3.91
C VAL A 145 5.65 -10.86 -3.92
N THR A 146 6.28 -11.51 -4.89
CA THR A 146 7.74 -11.59 -5.04
C THR A 146 8.25 -10.94 -6.32
N GLN A 147 7.36 -10.45 -7.17
CA GLN A 147 7.64 -9.82 -8.46
C GLN A 147 6.61 -8.71 -8.70
N ASP A 148 6.93 -7.80 -9.59
CA ASP A 148 6.04 -6.71 -9.95
C ASP A 148 4.71 -7.22 -10.51
N VAL A 149 3.65 -6.46 -10.23
CA VAL A 149 2.28 -6.76 -10.68
C VAL A 149 1.81 -5.63 -11.58
N GLU A 150 1.44 -5.96 -12.80
CA GLU A 150 0.97 -5.00 -13.80
C GLU A 150 -0.32 -4.28 -13.37
N PRO A 151 -0.57 -3.06 -13.90
CA PRO A 151 -1.82 -2.35 -13.64
C PRO A 151 -3.05 -3.20 -13.98
N PHE A 152 -4.10 -3.12 -13.17
CA PHE A 152 -5.35 -3.88 -13.29
C PHE A 152 -5.21 -5.41 -13.31
N MET A 153 -4.04 -5.94 -12.98
CA MET A 153 -3.82 -7.39 -12.86
C MET A 153 -4.35 -7.89 -11.51
N ILE A 154 -4.97 -9.06 -11.52
CA ILE A 154 -5.27 -9.82 -10.30
C ILE A 154 -4.17 -10.86 -10.13
N ALA A 155 -3.43 -10.78 -9.02
CA ALA A 155 -2.35 -11.71 -8.66
C ALA A 155 -2.69 -12.46 -7.36
N VAL A 156 -2.47 -13.79 -7.35
CA VAL A 156 -2.83 -14.65 -6.22
C VAL A 156 -1.79 -15.75 -5.98
N GLY A 157 -1.70 -16.24 -4.76
CA GLY A 157 -0.94 -17.43 -4.40
C GLY A 157 0.40 -17.19 -3.71
N VAL A 158 1.14 -18.26 -3.42
CA VAL A 158 2.46 -18.25 -2.74
C VAL A 158 3.43 -19.13 -3.55
N PRO A 159 4.35 -18.51 -4.32
CA PRO A 159 4.42 -17.08 -4.62
C PRO A 159 3.25 -16.61 -5.50
N ALA A 160 2.87 -15.35 -5.41
CA ALA A 160 1.79 -14.78 -6.21
C ALA A 160 2.11 -14.87 -7.72
N ARG A 161 1.08 -15.20 -8.50
CA ARG A 161 1.14 -15.24 -9.96
C ARG A 161 -0.05 -14.51 -10.56
N PRO A 162 0.10 -13.91 -11.74
CA PRO A 162 -1.00 -13.34 -12.49
C PRO A 162 -2.12 -14.37 -12.68
N LEU A 163 -3.34 -14.00 -12.34
CA LEU A 163 -4.54 -14.82 -12.56
C LEU A 163 -5.30 -14.38 -13.81
N ARG A 164 -5.65 -13.09 -13.87
CA ARG A 164 -6.31 -12.43 -15.00
C ARG A 164 -6.31 -10.93 -14.83
N MET A 165 -6.56 -10.21 -15.90
CA MET A 165 -6.86 -8.77 -15.84
C MET A 165 -8.26 -8.52 -15.25
N ARG A 166 -8.45 -7.38 -14.56
CA ARG A 166 -9.78 -6.86 -14.17
C ARG A 166 -10.60 -6.49 -15.40
N PHE A 167 -9.95 -5.88 -16.36
CA PHE A 167 -10.53 -5.32 -17.59
C PHE A 167 -9.71 -5.73 -18.81
N SER A 168 -10.26 -5.51 -20.02
CA SER A 168 -9.46 -5.61 -21.24
C SER A 168 -8.37 -4.53 -21.27
N GLU A 169 -7.27 -4.78 -21.97
CA GLU A 169 -6.17 -3.82 -22.13
C GLU A 169 -6.67 -2.43 -22.58
N ARG A 170 -7.63 -2.40 -23.50
CA ARG A 170 -8.24 -1.15 -24.00
C ARG A 170 -8.94 -0.37 -22.87
N ILE A 171 -9.69 -1.04 -22.01
CA ILE A 171 -10.38 -0.41 -20.86
C ILE A 171 -9.35 0.05 -19.84
N ALA A 172 -8.37 -0.77 -19.52
CA ALA A 172 -7.31 -0.44 -18.59
C ALA A 172 -6.53 0.82 -19.05
N ALA A 173 -6.18 0.88 -20.33
CA ALA A 173 -5.50 2.05 -20.90
C ALA A 173 -6.34 3.34 -20.80
N LYS A 174 -7.65 3.26 -21.09
CA LYS A 174 -8.56 4.41 -20.92
C LYS A 174 -8.63 4.89 -19.47
N LEU A 175 -8.81 3.97 -18.51
CA LEU A 175 -8.86 4.31 -17.10
C LEU A 175 -7.56 4.95 -16.60
N LEU A 176 -6.40 4.47 -17.08
CA LEU A 176 -5.10 5.09 -16.78
C LEU A 176 -5.00 6.51 -17.38
N ALA A 177 -5.53 6.73 -18.57
CA ALA A 177 -5.52 8.04 -19.21
C ALA A 177 -6.46 9.04 -18.52
N ILE A 178 -7.63 8.59 -18.06
CA ILE A 178 -8.58 9.42 -17.29
C ILE A 178 -8.02 9.81 -15.93
N ALA A 179 -7.29 8.90 -15.28
CA ALA A 179 -6.67 9.09 -13.97
C ALA A 179 -7.63 9.73 -12.93
N TRP A 180 -8.83 9.17 -12.79
CA TRP A 180 -9.89 9.71 -11.92
C TRP A 180 -9.46 9.87 -10.45
N TRP A 181 -8.50 9.11 -9.98
CA TRP A 181 -7.91 9.21 -8.63
C TRP A 181 -7.14 10.53 -8.40
N ASP A 182 -6.86 11.28 -9.46
CA ASP A 182 -6.25 12.61 -9.39
C ASP A 182 -7.26 13.75 -9.46
N TRP A 183 -8.54 13.43 -9.56
CA TRP A 183 -9.57 14.46 -9.54
C TRP A 183 -9.63 15.16 -8.18
N PRO A 184 -9.76 16.48 -8.16
CA PRO A 184 -10.02 17.23 -6.93
C PRO A 184 -11.30 16.77 -6.23
N ARG A 185 -11.43 17.09 -4.96
CA ARG A 185 -12.56 16.67 -4.11
C ARG A 185 -13.91 17.06 -4.70
N GLU A 186 -14.07 18.31 -5.14
CA GLU A 186 -15.33 18.83 -5.67
C GLU A 186 -15.80 18.04 -6.91
N PRO A 187 -14.98 17.83 -7.97
CA PRO A 187 -15.37 16.95 -9.07
C PRO A 187 -15.65 15.50 -8.65
N LEU A 188 -14.98 14.96 -7.65
CA LEU A 188 -15.27 13.62 -7.14
C LEU A 188 -16.66 13.54 -6.50
N GLU A 189 -17.06 14.55 -5.72
CA GLU A 189 -18.38 14.63 -5.10
C GLU A 189 -19.48 14.76 -6.15
N GLU A 190 -19.28 15.62 -7.15
CA GLU A 190 -20.24 15.83 -8.22
C GLU A 190 -20.45 14.57 -9.09
N ARG A 191 -19.41 13.78 -9.27
CA ARG A 191 -19.36 12.63 -10.19
C ARG A 191 -19.38 11.28 -9.47
N PHE A 192 -19.61 11.28 -8.17
CA PHE A 192 -19.52 10.08 -7.33
C PHE A 192 -20.37 8.92 -7.87
N GLU A 193 -21.61 9.19 -8.27
CA GLU A 193 -22.52 8.17 -8.79
C GLU A 193 -22.05 7.60 -10.14
N GLU A 194 -21.31 8.36 -10.92
CA GLU A 194 -20.81 7.94 -12.22
C GLU A 194 -19.68 6.87 -12.10
N LEU A 195 -19.00 6.80 -10.97
CA LEU A 195 -17.98 5.77 -10.71
C LEU A 195 -18.59 4.36 -10.56
N ASN A 196 -19.90 4.24 -10.43
CA ASN A 196 -20.58 2.96 -10.26
C ASN A 196 -20.90 2.26 -11.59
N ASP A 197 -20.81 2.95 -12.73
CA ASP A 197 -21.11 2.42 -14.06
C ASP A 197 -19.95 2.62 -15.03
N LEU A 198 -19.22 1.54 -15.27
CA LEU A 198 -18.03 1.55 -16.12
C LEU A 198 -18.32 1.97 -17.57
N GLU A 199 -19.42 1.51 -18.16
CA GLU A 199 -19.74 1.79 -19.57
C GLU A 199 -20.04 3.27 -19.75
N SER A 200 -20.99 3.80 -19.00
CA SER A 200 -21.34 5.22 -19.01
C SER A 200 -20.14 6.12 -18.65
N PHE A 201 -19.31 5.69 -17.72
CA PHE A 201 -18.10 6.41 -17.34
C PHE A 201 -17.11 6.53 -18.50
N LEU A 202 -16.86 5.43 -19.20
CA LEU A 202 -15.95 5.40 -20.34
C LEU A 202 -16.50 6.10 -21.59
N GLU A 203 -17.82 6.16 -21.77
CA GLU A 203 -18.46 6.95 -22.84
C GLU A 203 -18.27 8.45 -22.62
N LYS A 204 -18.27 8.86 -21.36
CA LYS A 204 -18.20 10.29 -20.99
C LYS A 204 -16.76 10.81 -20.91
N TYR A 205 -15.81 10.01 -20.41
CA TYR A 205 -14.46 10.45 -20.08
C TYR A 205 -13.35 9.74 -20.85
N GLY A 206 -13.64 8.63 -21.56
CA GLY A 206 -12.63 7.75 -22.16
C GLY A 206 -12.35 7.92 -23.65
#